data_f5cd895112748c568642a094d48d3a09
#
_entry.id   f5cd895112748c568642a094d48d3a09
#
_cell.length_a   1.000
_cell.length_b   1.000
_cell.length_c   1.000
_cell.angle_alpha   90.00
_cell.angle_beta   90.00
_cell.angle_gamma   90.00
#
_symmetry.space_group_name_H-M   'P 1'
#
loop_
_entity.id
_entity.type
_entity.pdbx_description
1 polymer ?
#
loop_
_entity_poly.entity_id
_entity_poly.type
_entity_poly.pdbx_seq_one_letter_code
_entity_poly.pdbx_strand_id
1 'polypeptide(L)'
;MADQLIISSFSEPPVGQIPSMQVEITTRCNFDCFYCAGRDMPQQDMDYQAFSGLLDYHLSQYGVPPVVSLQGEGEPTLHQDFFRMATRVKDVGSRPFTITNGTYKQWQKFIPLFDFIGVSMDTLSPEEAKKIGRYNLPRVQDFIEKLATHMPVTVYTVLLSSGAKAVAQWCHERGIRQIVQPLQGKPDYQYRYPQFIPRFIQKEDFSCVYLHQNLMRYYDLNGREMPCCFIKDTKQYPGLQEMKRMQEISQRPACCTGCLMTG
;
A
#
# COMPACT_ATOMS: atom_id res chain seq x y z
N MET A 1 18.24 -1.66 24.78
CA MET A 1 16.81 -1.42 24.90
C MET A 1 16.23 -1.68 23.51
N ALA A 2 15.43 -2.73 23.39
CA ALA A 2 14.84 -3.12 22.13
C ALA A 2 13.72 -2.14 21.79
N ASP A 3 13.93 -1.34 20.72
CA ASP A 3 12.90 -0.48 20.15
C ASP A 3 11.75 -1.37 19.69
N GLN A 4 10.64 -1.29 20.41
CA GLN A 4 9.37 -1.84 19.93
C GLN A 4 9.02 -1.16 18.62
N LEU A 5 9.11 -1.91 17.53
CA LEU A 5 8.43 -1.58 16.28
C LEU A 5 6.95 -1.37 16.62
N ILE A 6 6.52 -0.13 16.60
CA ILE A 6 5.10 0.21 16.71
C ILE A 6 4.46 -0.24 15.40
N ILE A 7 4.14 -1.52 15.30
CA ILE A 7 3.02 -1.95 14.48
C ILE A 7 1.83 -1.28 15.13
N SER A 8 1.29 -0.23 14.49
CA SER A 8 0.11 0.46 14.99
C SER A 8 -0.89 -0.61 15.40
N SER A 9 -1.25 -0.62 16.70
CA SER A 9 -2.29 -1.47 17.23
C SER A 9 -3.56 -1.14 16.44
N PHE A 10 -3.89 -1.98 15.46
CA PHE A 10 -5.22 -1.99 14.89
C PHE A 10 -6.12 -2.52 16.02
N SER A 11 -6.89 -1.63 16.64
CA SER A 11 -7.99 -2.02 17.50
C SER A 11 -8.87 -2.99 16.70
N GLU A 12 -9.29 -4.08 17.29
CA GLU A 12 -10.19 -5.03 16.63
C GLU A 12 -11.41 -4.29 16.08
N PRO A 13 -11.66 -4.37 14.77
CA PRO A 13 -12.85 -3.77 14.22
C PRO A 13 -14.07 -4.51 14.78
N PRO A 14 -15.16 -3.81 15.10
CA PRO A 14 -16.39 -4.45 15.56
C PRO A 14 -16.92 -5.43 14.51
N VAL A 15 -17.49 -6.53 14.97
CA VAL A 15 -18.14 -7.55 14.13
C VAL A 15 -19.16 -6.85 13.22
N GLY A 16 -19.04 -7.04 11.89
CA GLY A 16 -19.91 -6.39 10.90
C GLY A 16 -19.33 -5.13 10.24
N GLN A 17 -18.05 -4.82 10.46
CA GLN A 17 -17.41 -3.66 9.81
C GLN A 17 -17.30 -3.86 8.28
N ILE A 18 -17.72 -2.83 7.54
CA ILE A 18 -17.54 -2.77 6.09
C ILE A 18 -16.03 -2.68 5.79
N PRO A 19 -15.47 -3.59 4.98
CA PRO A 19 -14.05 -3.56 4.66
C PRO A 19 -13.69 -2.31 3.86
N SER A 20 -12.52 -1.74 4.09
CA SER A 20 -11.94 -0.76 3.18
C SER A 20 -11.66 -1.41 1.82
N MET A 21 -11.67 -0.61 0.77
CA MET A 21 -11.33 -1.07 -0.58
C MET A 21 -9.96 -0.55 -0.99
N GLN A 22 -9.12 -1.39 -1.57
CA GLN A 22 -7.90 -0.96 -2.27
C GLN A 22 -7.94 -1.46 -3.70
N VAL A 23 -7.67 -0.58 -4.66
CA VAL A 23 -7.66 -0.92 -6.08
C VAL A 23 -6.31 -0.57 -6.67
N GLU A 24 -5.66 -1.55 -7.31
CA GLU A 24 -4.48 -1.31 -8.14
C GLU A 24 -4.93 -0.74 -9.49
N ILE A 25 -4.80 0.58 -9.63
CA ILE A 25 -5.27 1.27 -10.84
C ILE A 25 -4.20 1.34 -11.93
N THR A 26 -2.93 1.15 -11.58
CA THR A 26 -1.81 1.16 -12.52
C THR A 26 -0.60 0.40 -11.97
N THR A 27 0.17 -0.23 -12.85
CA THR A 27 1.53 -0.74 -12.58
C THR A 27 2.62 0.15 -13.17
N ARG A 28 2.25 1.20 -13.91
CA ARG A 28 3.21 2.18 -14.43
C ARG A 28 3.81 3.01 -13.30
N CYS A 29 5.13 3.20 -13.33
CA CYS A 29 5.84 4.03 -12.37
C CYS A 29 7.01 4.74 -13.04
N ASN A 30 7.31 5.95 -12.60
CA ASN A 30 8.47 6.73 -13.02
C ASN A 30 9.69 6.52 -12.08
N PHE A 31 9.57 5.60 -11.10
CA PHE A 31 10.67 5.14 -10.27
C PHE A 31 11.01 3.68 -10.60
N ASP A 32 12.23 3.27 -10.23
CA ASP A 32 12.74 1.92 -10.43
C ASP A 32 13.27 1.32 -9.12
N CYS A 33 12.45 1.39 -8.06
CA CYS A 33 12.83 0.90 -6.74
C CYS A 33 13.19 -0.59 -6.80
N PHE A 34 14.42 -0.95 -6.39
CA PHE A 34 14.93 -2.31 -6.50
C PHE A 34 14.07 -3.34 -5.74
N TYR A 35 13.37 -2.92 -4.68
CA TYR A 35 12.53 -3.80 -3.86
C TYR A 35 11.08 -3.89 -4.33
N CYS A 36 10.66 -3.11 -5.33
CA CYS A 36 9.26 -3.07 -5.77
C CYS A 36 8.93 -4.23 -6.73
N ALA A 37 7.97 -5.07 -6.36
CA ALA A 37 7.51 -6.17 -7.21
C ALA A 37 6.91 -5.70 -8.55
N GLY A 38 6.35 -4.49 -8.59
CA GLY A 38 5.75 -3.91 -9.80
C GLY A 38 6.73 -3.67 -10.96
N ARG A 39 8.05 -3.69 -10.68
CA ARG A 39 9.04 -3.45 -11.75
C ARG A 39 9.13 -4.57 -12.77
N ASP A 40 8.73 -5.79 -12.39
CA ASP A 40 8.73 -6.96 -13.29
C ASP A 40 7.34 -7.25 -13.86
N MET A 41 6.35 -6.43 -13.50
CA MET A 41 4.99 -6.54 -14.03
C MET A 41 4.85 -5.79 -15.36
N PRO A 42 3.97 -6.24 -16.26
CA PRO A 42 3.57 -5.46 -17.44
C PRO A 42 3.07 -4.07 -17.01
N GLN A 43 3.57 -3.03 -17.69
CA GLN A 43 3.23 -1.63 -17.37
C GLN A 43 1.90 -1.26 -18.04
N GLN A 44 0.82 -1.20 -17.28
CA GLN A 44 -0.53 -0.98 -17.79
C GLN A 44 -1.40 -0.22 -16.79
N ASP A 45 -2.50 0.30 -17.28
CA ASP A 45 -3.50 1.04 -16.50
C ASP A 45 -4.82 0.26 -16.49
N MET A 46 -5.57 0.36 -15.40
CA MET A 46 -6.96 -0.09 -15.32
C MET A 46 -7.85 0.89 -16.09
N ASP A 47 -8.76 0.38 -16.90
CA ASP A 47 -9.77 1.22 -17.54
C ASP A 47 -10.71 1.86 -16.50
N TYR A 48 -11.14 3.11 -16.72
CA TYR A 48 -12.04 3.81 -15.80
C TYR A 48 -13.38 3.09 -15.61
N GLN A 49 -13.93 2.48 -16.66
CA GLN A 49 -15.19 1.75 -16.56
C GLN A 49 -15.02 0.47 -15.73
N ALA A 50 -13.88 -0.22 -15.90
CA ALA A 50 -13.53 -1.37 -15.07
C ALA A 50 -13.42 -0.96 -13.58
N PHE A 51 -12.73 0.14 -13.27
CA PHE A 51 -12.67 0.69 -11.92
C PHE A 51 -14.07 1.01 -11.36
N SER A 52 -14.91 1.70 -12.14
CA SER A 52 -16.26 2.06 -11.72
C SER A 52 -17.11 0.83 -11.43
N GLY A 53 -17.02 -0.19 -12.31
CA GLY A 53 -17.71 -1.47 -12.13
C GLY A 53 -17.25 -2.22 -10.87
N LEU A 54 -15.94 -2.20 -10.56
CA LEU A 54 -15.41 -2.79 -9.33
C LEU A 54 -15.89 -2.06 -8.08
N LEU A 55 -15.95 -0.73 -8.12
CA LEU A 55 -16.48 0.08 -7.01
C LEU A 55 -17.96 -0.26 -6.78
N ASP A 56 -18.77 -0.29 -7.85
CA ASP A 56 -20.20 -0.64 -7.76
C ASP A 56 -20.41 -2.08 -7.25
N TYR A 57 -19.57 -3.02 -7.68
CA TYR A 57 -19.55 -4.39 -7.16
C TYR A 57 -19.26 -4.40 -5.65
N HIS A 58 -18.19 -3.71 -5.22
CA HIS A 58 -17.84 -3.63 -3.79
C HIS A 58 -18.99 -3.04 -2.96
N LEU A 59 -19.62 -1.95 -3.45
CA LEU A 59 -20.77 -1.32 -2.80
C LEU A 59 -21.94 -2.31 -2.64
N SER A 60 -22.21 -3.12 -3.67
CA SER A 60 -23.29 -4.11 -3.66
C SER A 60 -23.03 -5.27 -2.69
N GLN A 61 -21.75 -5.68 -2.53
CA GLN A 61 -21.38 -6.82 -1.68
C GLN A 61 -21.17 -6.44 -0.22
N TYR A 62 -20.64 -5.26 0.05
CA TYR A 62 -20.14 -4.89 1.38
C TYR A 62 -20.73 -3.58 1.90
N GLY A 63 -21.36 -2.76 1.06
CA GLY A 63 -21.77 -1.40 1.39
C GLY A 63 -20.68 -0.36 1.11
N VAL A 64 -20.89 0.89 1.56
CA VAL A 64 -19.97 2.00 1.33
C VAL A 64 -18.71 1.83 2.18
N PRO A 65 -17.53 1.60 1.59
CA PRO A 65 -16.29 1.41 2.35
C PRO A 65 -15.90 2.73 3.04
N PRO A 66 -15.32 2.68 4.25
CA PRO A 66 -14.85 3.90 4.92
C PRO A 66 -13.73 4.63 4.16
N VAL A 67 -12.93 3.87 3.42
CA VAL A 67 -11.82 4.37 2.59
C VAL A 67 -11.72 3.54 1.32
N VAL A 68 -11.51 4.21 0.19
CA VAL A 68 -11.06 3.58 -1.06
C VAL A 68 -9.64 4.05 -1.38
N SER A 69 -8.71 3.11 -1.35
CA SER A 69 -7.29 3.35 -1.62
C SER A 69 -6.97 3.10 -3.10
N LEU A 70 -6.59 4.17 -3.82
CA LEU A 70 -6.20 4.13 -5.23
C LEU A 70 -4.69 3.98 -5.31
N GLN A 71 -4.19 2.76 -5.14
CA GLN A 71 -2.76 2.46 -5.16
C GLN A 71 -2.48 0.98 -5.38
N GLY A 72 -1.31 0.66 -5.90
CA GLY A 72 -0.81 -0.70 -6.11
C GLY A 72 0.71 -0.68 -6.26
N GLU A 73 1.23 -1.40 -7.25
CA GLU A 73 2.66 -1.48 -7.54
C GLU A 73 3.17 -0.33 -8.42
N GLY A 74 2.29 0.48 -9.01
CA GLY A 74 2.63 1.64 -9.82
C GLY A 74 2.57 2.95 -9.03
N GLU A 75 2.82 4.05 -9.76
CA GLU A 75 2.60 5.42 -9.26
C GLU A 75 1.19 5.89 -9.68
N PRO A 76 0.25 6.04 -8.75
CA PRO A 76 -1.14 6.35 -9.07
C PRO A 76 -1.33 7.62 -9.90
N THR A 77 -0.50 8.64 -9.67
CA THR A 77 -0.61 9.94 -10.36
C THR A 77 -0.21 9.90 -11.83
N LEU A 78 0.34 8.78 -12.32
CA LEU A 78 0.61 8.55 -13.74
C LEU A 78 -0.62 8.05 -14.49
N HIS A 79 -1.65 7.58 -13.77
CA HIS A 79 -2.91 7.18 -14.38
C HIS A 79 -3.70 8.43 -14.84
N GLN A 80 -4.09 8.46 -16.12
CA GLN A 80 -4.77 9.62 -16.68
C GLN A 80 -6.09 9.99 -15.98
N ASP A 81 -6.84 8.99 -15.50
CA ASP A 81 -8.12 9.16 -14.82
C ASP A 81 -8.01 9.15 -13.29
N PHE A 82 -6.79 9.24 -12.71
CA PHE A 82 -6.58 9.16 -11.26
C PHE A 82 -7.51 10.10 -10.46
N PHE A 83 -7.53 11.37 -10.80
CA PHE A 83 -8.38 12.34 -10.09
C PHE A 83 -9.87 12.13 -10.37
N ARG A 84 -10.24 11.65 -11.56
CA ARG A 84 -11.62 11.27 -11.90
C ARG A 84 -12.07 10.07 -11.07
N MET A 85 -11.20 9.09 -10.85
CA MET A 85 -11.46 7.95 -9.95
C MET A 85 -11.63 8.42 -8.51
N ALA A 86 -10.75 9.32 -8.02
CA ALA A 86 -10.89 9.90 -6.68
C ALA A 86 -12.19 10.67 -6.50
N THR A 87 -12.65 11.43 -7.52
CA THR A 87 -13.94 12.08 -7.52
C THR A 87 -15.09 11.06 -7.39
N ARG A 88 -15.07 10.00 -8.19
CA ARG A 88 -16.08 8.93 -8.14
C ARG A 88 -16.16 8.27 -6.76
N VAL A 89 -15.02 8.09 -6.08
CA VAL A 89 -14.97 7.59 -4.70
C VAL A 89 -15.69 8.54 -3.73
N LYS A 90 -15.48 9.85 -3.85
CA LYS A 90 -16.20 10.86 -3.03
C LYS A 90 -17.68 10.85 -3.30
N ASP A 91 -18.09 10.75 -4.57
CA ASP A 91 -19.49 10.77 -4.99
C ASP A 91 -20.31 9.64 -4.37
N VAL A 92 -19.69 8.49 -4.07
CA VAL A 92 -20.36 7.38 -3.36
C VAL A 92 -20.31 7.50 -1.84
N GLY A 93 -19.80 8.60 -1.29
CA GLY A 93 -19.73 8.85 0.14
C GLY A 93 -18.52 8.19 0.85
N SER A 94 -17.54 7.71 0.09
CA SER A 94 -16.30 7.16 0.64
C SER A 94 -15.16 8.18 0.63
N ARG A 95 -14.13 7.95 1.43
CA ARG A 95 -12.92 8.80 1.44
C ARG A 95 -11.85 8.22 0.53
N PRO A 96 -11.41 8.91 -0.53
CA PRO A 96 -10.29 8.47 -1.33
C PRO A 96 -8.98 8.59 -0.53
N PHE A 97 -8.11 7.62 -0.71
CA PHE A 97 -6.74 7.59 -0.18
C PHE A 97 -5.78 7.15 -1.28
N THR A 98 -4.54 7.53 -1.17
CA THR A 98 -3.46 7.04 -2.03
C THR A 98 -2.12 7.13 -1.29
N ILE A 99 -1.17 6.27 -1.70
CA ILE A 99 0.26 6.47 -1.42
C ILE A 99 0.93 6.77 -2.76
N THR A 100 1.57 7.93 -2.86
CA THR A 100 2.28 8.37 -4.06
C THR A 100 3.79 8.47 -3.81
N ASN A 101 4.57 8.45 -4.85
CA ASN A 101 6.00 8.71 -4.76
C ASN A 101 6.35 10.22 -4.62
N GLY A 102 5.35 11.10 -4.64
CA GLY A 102 5.50 12.54 -4.39
C GLY A 102 6.08 13.35 -5.55
N THR A 103 6.17 12.80 -6.77
CA THR A 103 6.75 13.54 -7.91
C THR A 103 5.75 14.34 -8.73
N TYR A 104 4.46 14.26 -8.40
CA TYR A 104 3.41 14.95 -9.13
C TYR A 104 3.49 16.47 -8.96
N LYS A 105 3.47 17.21 -10.08
CA LYS A 105 3.72 18.67 -10.07
C LYS A 105 2.57 19.50 -9.52
N GLN A 106 1.34 19.08 -9.81
CA GLN A 106 0.12 19.85 -9.50
C GLN A 106 -0.48 19.38 -8.17
N TRP A 107 0.30 19.47 -7.08
CA TRP A 107 -0.09 19.02 -5.75
C TRP A 107 -1.44 19.61 -5.27
N GLN A 108 -1.81 20.82 -5.74
CA GLN A 108 -3.07 21.48 -5.39
C GLN A 108 -4.30 20.66 -5.77
N LYS A 109 -4.20 19.77 -6.78
CA LYS A 109 -5.31 18.90 -7.19
C LYS A 109 -5.74 17.89 -6.13
N PHE A 110 -4.88 17.61 -5.16
CA PHE A 110 -5.21 16.70 -4.06
C PHE A 110 -6.15 17.34 -3.04
N ILE A 111 -6.02 18.65 -2.78
CA ILE A 111 -6.70 19.35 -1.70
C ILE A 111 -8.24 19.17 -1.74
N PRO A 112 -8.94 19.35 -2.88
CA PRO A 112 -10.39 19.21 -2.90
C PRO A 112 -10.90 17.77 -2.82
N LEU A 113 -10.02 16.79 -3.01
CA LEU A 113 -10.41 15.38 -3.14
C LEU A 113 -10.02 14.52 -1.96
N PHE A 114 -8.86 14.75 -1.36
CA PHE A 114 -8.31 13.89 -0.31
C PHE A 114 -8.33 14.58 1.04
N ASP A 115 -8.78 13.86 2.07
CA ASP A 115 -8.71 14.34 3.47
C ASP A 115 -7.34 14.06 4.08
N PHE A 116 -6.61 13.09 3.56
CA PHE A 116 -5.27 12.67 3.96
C PHE A 116 -4.63 11.83 2.86
N ILE A 117 -3.30 11.82 2.80
CA ILE A 117 -2.55 11.00 1.82
C ILE A 117 -1.29 10.39 2.44
N GLY A 118 -0.78 9.36 1.76
CA GLY A 118 0.55 8.81 1.98
C GLY A 118 1.56 9.28 0.94
N VAL A 119 2.80 9.48 1.36
CA VAL A 119 3.93 9.74 0.45
C VAL A 119 5.10 8.83 0.81
N SER A 120 5.66 8.17 -0.18
CA SER A 120 6.78 7.26 0.02
C SER A 120 8.11 8.01 0.02
N MET A 121 8.89 7.93 1.11
CA MET A 121 10.24 8.48 1.20
C MET A 121 11.11 7.62 2.12
N ASP A 122 12.20 7.02 1.61
CA ASP A 122 13.01 6.05 2.35
C ASP A 122 14.29 6.64 2.95
N THR A 123 14.75 7.77 2.43
CA THR A 123 16.01 8.42 2.84
C THR A 123 15.96 9.91 2.56
N LEU A 124 16.87 10.66 3.20
CA LEU A 124 17.14 12.07 2.90
C LEU A 124 18.45 12.26 2.08
N SER A 125 19.16 11.18 1.77
CA SER A 125 20.37 11.23 0.93
C SER A 125 20.00 11.06 -0.54
N PRO A 126 20.31 12.04 -1.42
CA PRO A 126 20.09 11.92 -2.86
C PRO A 126 20.83 10.72 -3.47
N GLU A 127 22.04 10.43 -2.99
CA GLU A 127 22.88 9.31 -3.47
C GLU A 127 22.23 7.96 -3.08
N GLU A 128 21.74 7.84 -1.85
CA GLU A 128 21.04 6.65 -1.40
C GLU A 128 19.70 6.49 -2.13
N ALA A 129 18.93 7.56 -2.29
CA ALA A 129 17.69 7.56 -3.06
C ALA A 129 17.91 7.05 -4.49
N LYS A 130 18.97 7.51 -5.15
CA LYS A 130 19.35 7.04 -6.49
C LYS A 130 19.70 5.55 -6.50
N LYS A 131 20.45 5.05 -5.51
CA LYS A 131 20.77 3.62 -5.36
C LYS A 131 19.52 2.76 -5.14
N ILE A 132 18.54 3.29 -4.44
CA ILE A 132 17.24 2.63 -4.24
C ILE A 132 16.43 2.58 -5.54
N GLY A 133 16.66 3.50 -6.50
CA GLY A 133 15.84 3.69 -7.68
C GLY A 133 14.74 4.73 -7.49
N ARG A 134 14.89 5.62 -6.49
CA ARG A 134 14.01 6.77 -6.25
C ARG A 134 14.69 8.06 -6.70
N TYR A 135 14.00 8.85 -7.47
CA TYR A 135 14.58 10.04 -8.10
C TYR A 135 13.87 11.31 -7.60
N ASN A 136 14.52 12.47 -7.82
CA ASN A 136 13.95 13.78 -7.52
C ASN A 136 13.57 13.98 -6.03
N LEU A 137 14.40 13.53 -5.10
CA LEU A 137 14.18 13.67 -3.67
C LEU A 137 13.77 15.09 -3.23
N PRO A 138 14.40 16.19 -3.71
CA PRO A 138 13.98 17.55 -3.35
C PRO A 138 12.51 17.84 -3.73
N ARG A 139 12.03 17.29 -4.86
CA ARG A 139 10.63 17.44 -5.25
C ARG A 139 9.68 16.66 -4.32
N VAL A 140 10.08 15.46 -3.90
CA VAL A 140 9.29 14.66 -2.95
C VAL A 140 9.15 15.41 -1.63
N GLN A 141 10.24 16.00 -1.13
CA GLN A 141 10.21 16.81 0.09
C GLN A 141 9.32 18.05 -0.06
N ASP A 142 9.47 18.82 -1.16
CA ASP A 142 8.64 19.98 -1.48
C ASP A 142 7.14 19.61 -1.58
N PHE A 143 6.82 18.47 -2.21
CA PHE A 143 5.46 17.96 -2.31
C PHE A 143 4.87 17.64 -0.93
N ILE A 144 5.63 16.95 -0.07
CA ILE A 144 5.20 16.62 1.30
C ILE A 144 4.97 17.90 2.10
N GLU A 145 5.94 18.82 2.13
CA GLU A 145 5.87 20.06 2.91
C GLU A 145 4.68 20.92 2.47
N LYS A 146 4.46 21.09 1.17
CA LYS A 146 3.33 21.85 0.64
C LYS A 146 1.98 21.24 1.02
N LEU A 147 1.81 19.93 0.86
CA LEU A 147 0.54 19.28 1.21
C LEU A 147 0.30 19.26 2.72
N ALA A 148 1.34 19.08 3.53
CA ALA A 148 1.21 19.06 4.98
C ALA A 148 0.68 20.37 5.58
N THR A 149 0.74 21.48 4.85
CA THR A 149 0.11 22.76 5.26
C THR A 149 -1.41 22.80 5.03
N HIS A 150 -1.96 21.83 4.28
CA HIS A 150 -3.37 21.78 3.90
C HIS A 150 -4.11 20.56 4.42
N MET A 151 -3.40 19.43 4.60
CA MET A 151 -4.01 18.17 5.03
C MET A 151 -2.99 17.27 5.75
N PRO A 152 -3.44 16.29 6.55
CA PRO A 152 -2.57 15.26 7.12
C PRO A 152 -1.83 14.47 6.02
N VAL A 153 -0.51 14.45 6.11
CA VAL A 153 0.38 13.63 5.28
C VAL A 153 1.06 12.59 6.15
N THR A 154 1.10 11.35 5.69
CA THR A 154 1.88 10.28 6.32
C THR A 154 3.02 9.88 5.40
N VAL A 155 4.25 9.93 5.89
CA VAL A 155 5.42 9.43 5.16
C VAL A 155 5.58 7.94 5.40
N TYR A 156 5.58 7.16 4.31
CA TYR A 156 5.85 5.72 4.34
C TYR A 156 7.30 5.46 3.96
N THR A 157 8.02 4.81 4.85
CA THR A 157 9.45 4.52 4.71
C THR A 157 9.69 3.02 4.76
N VAL A 158 10.32 2.44 3.75
CA VAL A 158 10.80 1.06 3.81
C VAL A 158 12.11 1.02 4.59
N LEU A 159 12.21 0.11 5.56
CA LEU A 159 13.40 -0.05 6.40
C LEU A 159 14.52 -0.75 5.61
N LEU A 160 15.31 0.03 4.88
CA LEU A 160 16.44 -0.44 4.08
C LEU A 160 17.78 -0.22 4.79
N SER A 161 17.89 0.87 5.54
CA SER A 161 19.14 1.32 6.16
C SER A 161 18.87 2.26 7.35
N SER A 162 19.94 2.89 7.86
CA SER A 162 19.82 3.96 8.86
C SER A 162 19.12 5.22 8.34
N GLY A 163 18.92 5.36 7.03
CA GLY A 163 18.21 6.48 6.41
C GLY A 163 16.79 6.68 6.97
N ALA A 164 16.12 5.60 7.36
CA ALA A 164 14.80 5.65 7.99
C ALA A 164 14.77 6.51 9.27
N LYS A 165 15.87 6.53 10.07
CA LYS A 165 15.98 7.39 11.27
C LYS A 165 16.08 8.87 10.91
N ALA A 166 16.83 9.20 9.88
CA ALA A 166 16.93 10.58 9.39
C ALA A 166 15.57 11.08 8.88
N VAL A 167 14.83 10.23 8.15
CA VAL A 167 13.46 10.54 7.74
C VAL A 167 12.55 10.74 8.95
N ALA A 168 12.67 9.91 9.99
CA ALA A 168 11.89 10.06 11.23
C ALA A 168 12.12 11.43 11.90
N GLN A 169 13.38 11.84 12.02
CA GLN A 169 13.74 13.14 12.57
C GLN A 169 13.17 14.28 11.71
N TRP A 170 13.34 14.21 10.39
CA TRP A 170 12.81 15.20 9.45
C TRP A 170 11.28 15.33 9.53
N CYS A 171 10.57 14.21 9.65
CA CYS A 171 9.12 14.18 9.84
C CYS A 171 8.71 14.79 11.18
N HIS A 172 9.41 14.42 12.27
CA HIS A 172 9.13 14.93 13.60
C HIS A 172 9.23 16.46 13.68
N GLU A 173 10.30 17.04 13.13
CA GLU A 173 10.54 18.48 13.07
C GLU A 173 9.43 19.26 12.34
N ARG A 174 8.65 18.58 11.49
CA ARG A 174 7.55 19.13 10.68
C ARG A 174 6.16 18.73 11.16
N GLY A 175 6.06 17.98 12.25
CA GLY A 175 4.78 17.46 12.75
C GLY A 175 4.12 16.45 11.79
N ILE A 176 4.91 15.79 10.93
CA ILE A 176 4.46 14.82 9.96
C ILE A 176 4.57 13.41 10.56
N ARG A 177 3.54 12.60 10.38
CA ARG A 177 3.57 11.19 10.79
C ARG A 177 4.46 10.37 9.87
N GLN A 178 5.29 9.47 10.43
CA GLN A 178 6.00 8.44 9.68
C GLN A 178 5.46 7.05 10.03
N ILE A 179 5.38 6.18 9.02
CA ILE A 179 5.17 4.74 9.19
C ILE A 179 6.35 4.02 8.54
N VAL A 180 7.08 3.23 9.33
CA VAL A 180 8.20 2.42 8.85
C VAL A 180 7.69 1.01 8.54
N GLN A 181 8.00 0.54 7.34
CA GLN A 181 7.60 -0.78 6.85
C GLN A 181 8.83 -1.66 6.63
N PRO A 182 8.86 -2.91 7.14
CA PRO A 182 9.93 -3.85 6.81
C PRO A 182 9.80 -4.34 5.36
N LEU A 183 10.91 -4.81 4.80
CA LEU A 183 10.90 -5.57 3.55
C LEU A 183 10.13 -6.89 3.73
N GLN A 184 9.34 -7.28 2.74
CA GLN A 184 8.61 -8.54 2.78
C GLN A 184 9.54 -9.75 2.68
N GLY A 185 9.24 -10.79 3.47
CA GLY A 185 9.98 -12.08 3.43
C GLY A 185 9.44 -13.07 2.42
N LYS A 186 8.40 -12.70 1.66
CA LYS A 186 7.77 -13.59 0.69
C LYS A 186 8.64 -13.83 -0.54
N PRO A 187 8.68 -15.05 -1.11
CA PRO A 187 9.49 -15.36 -2.28
C PRO A 187 9.18 -14.49 -3.51
N ASP A 188 7.91 -14.11 -3.71
CA ASP A 188 7.46 -13.23 -4.79
C ASP A 188 7.91 -11.75 -4.64
N TYR A 189 8.60 -11.42 -3.55
CA TYR A 189 9.28 -10.15 -3.33
C TYR A 189 10.79 -10.35 -3.16
N GLN A 190 11.18 -11.31 -2.32
CA GLN A 190 12.55 -11.48 -1.83
C GLN A 190 13.57 -11.76 -2.94
N TYR A 191 13.16 -12.32 -4.07
CA TYR A 191 14.06 -12.54 -5.21
C TYR A 191 14.70 -11.24 -5.73
N ARG A 192 14.08 -10.10 -5.51
CA ARG A 192 14.62 -8.78 -5.89
C ARG A 192 15.69 -8.25 -4.94
N TYR A 193 15.72 -8.75 -3.71
CA TYR A 193 16.66 -8.35 -2.67
C TYR A 193 17.17 -9.53 -1.84
N PRO A 194 17.77 -10.52 -2.50
CA PRO A 194 18.18 -11.77 -1.81
C PRO A 194 19.22 -11.55 -0.71
N GLN A 195 19.95 -10.43 -0.73
CA GLN A 195 20.89 -10.04 0.32
C GLN A 195 20.21 -9.53 1.60
N PHE A 196 18.95 -9.12 1.53
CA PHE A 196 18.16 -8.69 2.69
C PHE A 196 17.26 -9.85 3.12
N ILE A 197 17.80 -10.74 3.95
CA ILE A 197 16.98 -11.82 4.52
C ILE A 197 16.30 -11.26 5.76
N PRO A 198 14.98 -11.04 5.76
CA PRO A 198 14.26 -10.65 6.95
C PRO A 198 14.47 -11.75 8.01
N ARG A 199 14.92 -11.37 9.19
CA ARG A 199 14.92 -12.29 10.34
C ARG A 199 13.48 -12.46 10.79
N PHE A 200 12.83 -13.45 10.24
CA PHE A 200 11.43 -13.73 10.46
C PHE A 200 11.25 -15.18 10.85
N ILE A 201 10.63 -15.39 12.01
CA ILE A 201 10.22 -16.72 12.45
C ILE A 201 8.74 -16.84 12.09
N GLN A 202 8.45 -17.63 11.07
CA GLN A 202 7.09 -17.95 10.70
C GLN A 202 6.51 -18.90 11.74
N LYS A 203 5.37 -18.52 12.35
CA LYS A 203 4.66 -19.41 13.28
C LYS A 203 4.09 -20.62 12.52
N GLU A 204 3.94 -21.74 13.19
CA GLU A 204 3.34 -22.94 12.61
C GLU A 204 1.88 -22.69 12.24
N ASP A 205 1.12 -22.10 13.15
CA ASP A 205 -0.28 -21.77 12.92
C ASP A 205 -0.44 -20.62 11.92
N PHE A 206 -1.40 -20.76 11.03
CA PHE A 206 -1.74 -19.72 10.10
C PHE A 206 -2.85 -18.83 10.65
N SER A 207 -2.52 -17.58 10.91
CA SER A 207 -3.48 -16.53 11.23
C SER A 207 -3.15 -15.28 10.41
N CYS A 208 -4.16 -14.70 9.77
CA CYS A 208 -4.01 -13.50 8.95
C CYS A 208 -5.02 -12.44 9.36
N VAL A 209 -4.54 -11.28 9.80
CA VAL A 209 -5.38 -10.17 10.26
C VAL A 209 -6.37 -9.71 9.19
N TYR A 210 -5.98 -9.71 7.91
CA TYR A 210 -6.88 -9.32 6.80
C TYR A 210 -8.03 -10.30 6.57
N LEU A 211 -7.83 -11.58 6.85
CA LEU A 211 -8.88 -12.59 6.77
C LEU A 211 -9.77 -12.57 8.02
N HIS A 212 -9.14 -12.51 9.20
CA HIS A 212 -9.83 -12.59 10.49
C HIS A 212 -10.69 -11.34 10.74
N GLN A 213 -10.13 -10.16 10.55
CA GLN A 213 -10.79 -8.89 10.86
C GLN A 213 -11.52 -8.26 9.67
N ASN A 214 -11.48 -8.88 8.50
CA ASN A 214 -12.12 -8.33 7.29
C ASN A 214 -11.76 -6.86 6.99
N LEU A 215 -10.49 -6.47 7.24
CA LEU A 215 -10.07 -5.06 7.24
C LEU A 215 -10.17 -4.40 5.88
N MET A 216 -9.89 -5.15 4.81
CA MET A 216 -9.87 -4.63 3.46
C MET A 216 -10.19 -5.70 2.42
N ARG A 217 -10.53 -5.24 1.21
CA ARG A 217 -10.53 -6.00 -0.03
C ARG A 217 -9.60 -5.32 -1.02
N TYR A 218 -8.70 -6.08 -1.59
CA TYR A 218 -7.79 -5.62 -2.61
C TYR A 218 -8.24 -6.14 -3.97
N TYR A 219 -8.24 -5.27 -4.97
CA TYR A 219 -8.55 -5.61 -6.36
C TYR A 219 -7.33 -5.31 -7.22
N ASP A 220 -6.80 -6.33 -7.89
CA ASP A 220 -5.70 -6.17 -8.84
C ASP A 220 -6.17 -5.51 -10.15
N LEU A 221 -5.24 -5.21 -11.07
CA LEU A 221 -5.56 -4.61 -12.37
C LEU A 221 -6.57 -5.39 -13.21
N ASN A 222 -6.71 -6.71 -12.96
CA ASN A 222 -7.65 -7.58 -13.66
C ASN A 222 -8.99 -7.69 -12.92
N GLY A 223 -9.19 -6.92 -11.85
CA GLY A 223 -10.39 -6.95 -11.03
C GLY A 223 -10.50 -8.16 -10.11
N ARG A 224 -9.42 -8.92 -9.90
CA ARG A 224 -9.43 -10.07 -8.99
C ARG A 224 -9.47 -9.59 -7.54
N GLU A 225 -10.48 -10.07 -6.80
CA GLU A 225 -10.62 -9.77 -5.39
C GLU A 225 -9.68 -10.65 -4.55
N MET A 226 -8.92 -10.02 -3.64
CA MET A 226 -8.01 -10.66 -2.70
C MET A 226 -8.14 -10.04 -1.31
N PRO A 227 -7.76 -10.74 -0.23
CA PRO A 227 -7.85 -10.21 1.12
C PRO A 227 -6.88 -9.07 1.40
N CYS A 228 -5.76 -9.00 0.68
CA CYS A 228 -4.69 -8.02 0.90
C CYS A 228 -3.86 -7.79 -0.37
N CYS A 229 -3.08 -6.70 -0.38
CA CYS A 229 -2.20 -6.32 -1.49
C CYS A 229 -0.86 -7.10 -1.54
N PHE A 230 -0.58 -8.02 -0.61
CA PHE A 230 0.71 -8.73 -0.55
C PHE A 230 0.76 -10.02 -1.39
N ILE A 231 -0.31 -10.40 -2.05
CA ILE A 231 -0.34 -11.57 -2.97
C ILE A 231 0.02 -11.06 -4.36
N LYS A 232 1.23 -11.40 -4.86
CA LYS A 232 1.71 -11.02 -6.21
C LYS A 232 1.67 -12.18 -7.18
N ASP A 233 2.04 -13.38 -6.76
CA ASP A 233 1.82 -14.58 -7.56
C ASP A 233 0.37 -15.06 -7.43
N THR A 234 -0.46 -14.53 -8.32
CA THR A 234 -1.89 -14.85 -8.34
C THR A 234 -2.19 -16.29 -8.79
N LYS A 235 -1.21 -17.02 -9.34
CA LYS A 235 -1.35 -18.45 -9.67
C LYS A 235 -1.43 -19.31 -8.41
N GLN A 236 -0.82 -18.87 -7.32
CA GLN A 236 -0.86 -19.53 -6.02
C GLN A 236 -2.02 -19.10 -5.13
N TYR A 237 -2.83 -18.16 -5.59
CA TYR A 237 -3.98 -17.66 -4.84
C TYR A 237 -5.20 -18.60 -5.02
N PRO A 238 -5.63 -19.29 -3.95
CA PRO A 238 -6.69 -20.30 -4.05
C PRO A 238 -8.11 -19.70 -4.07
N GLY A 239 -8.24 -18.39 -3.90
CA GLY A 239 -9.51 -17.70 -3.72
C GLY A 239 -9.81 -17.36 -2.27
N LEU A 240 -10.64 -16.33 -2.06
CA LEU A 240 -10.91 -15.77 -0.73
C LEU A 240 -11.58 -16.78 0.22
N GLN A 241 -12.56 -17.54 -0.28
CA GLN A 241 -13.29 -18.51 0.54
C GLN A 241 -12.38 -19.66 1.00
N GLU A 242 -11.54 -20.15 0.08
CA GLU A 242 -10.61 -21.22 0.42
C GLU A 242 -9.54 -20.75 1.41
N MET A 243 -9.04 -19.50 1.27
CA MET A 243 -8.12 -18.95 2.26
C MET A 243 -8.75 -18.84 3.66
N LYS A 244 -10.03 -18.46 3.75
CA LYS A 244 -10.76 -18.45 5.04
C LYS A 244 -10.85 -19.86 5.63
N ARG A 245 -11.22 -20.85 4.81
CA ARG A 245 -11.26 -22.25 5.24
C ARG A 245 -9.90 -22.76 5.73
N MET A 246 -8.83 -22.42 4.96
CA MET A 246 -7.46 -22.79 5.35
C MET A 246 -7.06 -22.16 6.69
N GLN A 247 -7.47 -20.92 6.95
CA GLN A 247 -7.21 -20.27 8.24
C GLN A 247 -7.95 -20.98 9.39
N GLU A 248 -9.20 -21.41 9.20
CA GLU A 248 -9.98 -22.14 10.21
C GLU A 248 -9.32 -23.46 10.64
N ILE A 249 -8.59 -24.10 9.73
CA ILE A 249 -7.84 -25.34 10.00
C ILE A 249 -6.34 -25.11 10.22
N SER A 250 -5.93 -23.87 10.47
CA SER A 250 -4.53 -23.44 10.64
C SER A 250 -3.58 -23.85 9.48
N GLN A 251 -4.12 -24.10 8.29
CA GLN A 251 -3.31 -24.42 7.10
C GLN A 251 -2.88 -23.16 6.36
N ARG A 252 -1.58 -22.98 6.16
CA ARG A 252 -1.04 -21.81 5.47
C ARG A 252 -1.15 -21.96 3.94
N PRO A 253 -1.79 -21.01 3.23
CA PRO A 253 -1.74 -20.95 1.77
C PRO A 253 -0.31 -20.70 1.25
N ALA A 254 0.05 -21.31 0.12
CA ALA A 254 1.37 -21.11 -0.50
C ALA A 254 1.67 -19.63 -0.77
N CYS A 255 0.68 -18.85 -1.23
CA CYS A 255 0.80 -17.42 -1.45
C CYS A 255 1.06 -16.57 -0.18
N CYS A 256 0.99 -17.16 1.01
CA CYS A 256 1.25 -16.49 2.30
C CYS A 256 2.56 -16.94 2.97
N THR A 257 3.34 -17.84 2.34
CA THR A 257 4.64 -18.25 2.85
C THR A 257 5.59 -17.06 2.96
N GLY A 258 6.25 -16.86 4.11
CA GLY A 258 7.15 -15.74 4.37
C GLY A 258 6.48 -14.37 4.56
N CYS A 259 5.15 -14.31 4.58
CA CYS A 259 4.43 -13.05 4.78
C CYS A 259 4.60 -12.53 6.22
N LEU A 260 5.00 -11.26 6.38
CA LEU A 260 5.19 -10.63 7.70
C LEU A 260 3.87 -10.27 8.40
N MET A 261 2.73 -10.33 7.68
CA MET A 261 1.40 -10.02 8.21
C MET A 261 0.66 -11.24 8.73
N THR A 262 1.28 -12.41 8.71
CA THR A 262 0.70 -13.66 9.21
C THR A 262 1.38 -14.08 10.51
N GLY A 263 0.58 -14.42 11.50
CA GLY A 263 1.04 -14.90 12.80
C GLY A 263 1.29 -16.39 12.78
#